data_e55b266eb186659c6412fb4a113ce2a9
#
_entry.id   e55b266eb186659c6412fb4a113ce2a9
#
_cell.length_a   1.000
_cell.length_b   1.000
_cell.length_c   1.000
_cell.angle_alpha   90.00
_cell.angle_beta   90.00
_cell.angle_gamma   90.00
#
_symmetry.space_group_name_H-M   'P 1'
#
loop_
_entity.id
_entity.type
_entity.pdbx_description
1 polymer ?
#
loop_
_entity_poly.entity_id
_entity_poly.type
_entity_poly.pdbx_seq_one_letter_code
_entity_poly.pdbx_strand_id
1 'polypeptide(L)'
;MIYLDLFIGFLKVGLFAFGGAYGAISLIRDVVLSYGWLSEEMITYMIGVSESTPGPIMINLATYVGSSQGGVLGALIATLSVVLPSFITILLVMIILKKVLKNPYVQAALGGMKSCVIGIILATGIFMMLQPCLGGLQDISVDVTAIIMTVVLGAVYFGSRKFFKRGISPIGLIGISAVSGVLVYGFTLGF
;
A
#
# COMPACT_ATOMS: atom_id res chain seq x y z
N MET A 1 15.97 27.07 0.42
CA MET A 1 14.69 27.40 -0.27
C MET A 1 13.79 26.17 -0.24
N ILE A 2 12.99 26.06 0.81
CA ILE A 2 12.29 24.80 1.18
C ILE A 2 11.47 24.18 0.03
N TYR A 3 10.76 24.98 -0.76
CA TYR A 3 9.91 24.45 -1.85
C TYR A 3 10.72 23.83 -2.99
N LEU A 4 11.89 24.36 -3.30
CA LEU A 4 12.79 23.81 -4.31
C LEU A 4 13.42 22.50 -3.80
N ASP A 5 13.79 22.47 -2.55
CA ASP A 5 14.37 21.29 -1.91
C ASP A 5 13.34 20.16 -1.84
N LEU A 6 12.06 20.46 -1.47
CA LEU A 6 10.94 19.53 -1.53
C LEU A 6 10.70 19.01 -2.95
N PHE A 7 10.71 19.91 -3.94
CA PHE A 7 10.54 19.52 -5.33
C PHE A 7 11.63 18.54 -5.79
N ILE A 8 12.90 18.88 -5.60
CA ILE A 8 14.04 18.05 -6.04
C ILE A 8 14.11 16.74 -5.23
N GLY A 9 13.92 16.81 -3.92
CA GLY A 9 13.95 15.64 -3.05
C GLY A 9 12.88 14.61 -3.43
N PHE A 10 11.63 15.04 -3.57
CA PHE A 10 10.54 14.14 -3.92
C PHE A 10 10.52 13.76 -5.40
N LEU A 11 11.09 14.57 -6.30
CA LEU A 11 11.33 14.17 -7.68
C LEU A 11 12.32 12.99 -7.76
N LYS A 12 13.40 13.01 -6.98
CA LYS A 12 14.34 11.88 -6.85
C LYS A 12 13.63 10.63 -6.35
N VAL A 13 12.79 10.76 -5.31
CA VAL A 13 11.99 9.64 -4.81
C VAL A 13 11.11 9.06 -5.91
N GLY A 14 10.36 9.90 -6.64
CA GLY A 14 9.49 9.46 -7.73
C GLY A 14 10.22 8.79 -8.89
N LEU A 15 11.47 9.19 -9.17
CA LEU A 15 12.31 8.59 -10.21
C LEU A 15 12.89 7.23 -9.81
N PHE A 16 13.31 7.07 -8.55
CA PHE A 16 14.09 5.93 -8.10
C PHE A 16 13.31 4.96 -7.19
N ALA A 17 12.04 5.21 -6.89
CA ALA A 17 11.20 4.33 -6.10
C ALA A 17 10.81 3.06 -6.88
N PHE A 18 11.78 2.22 -7.19
CA PHE A 18 11.55 0.89 -7.75
C PHE A 18 11.42 -0.13 -6.62
N GLY A 19 10.40 -0.98 -6.67
CA GLY A 19 10.22 -2.04 -5.66
C GLY A 19 9.02 -1.89 -4.74
N GLY A 20 8.07 -1.02 -5.09
CA GLY A 20 6.80 -0.87 -4.36
C GLY A 20 6.90 0.05 -3.14
N ALA A 21 5.92 -0.06 -2.25
CA ALA A 21 5.76 0.86 -1.12
C ALA A 21 6.96 0.88 -0.17
N TYR A 22 7.52 -0.28 0.16
CA TYR A 22 8.65 -0.39 1.10
C TYR A 22 9.96 0.19 0.54
N GLY A 23 10.21 0.01 -0.76
CA GLY A 23 11.35 0.65 -1.41
C GLY A 23 11.23 2.18 -1.44
N ALA A 24 10.01 2.69 -1.64
CA ALA A 24 9.75 4.11 -1.58
C ALA A 24 9.91 4.70 -0.18
N ILE A 25 9.51 3.98 0.87
CA ILE A 25 9.68 4.39 2.28
C ILE A 25 11.15 4.63 2.59
N SER A 26 12.03 3.68 2.23
CA SER A 26 13.47 3.81 2.47
C SER A 26 14.06 5.04 1.77
N LEU A 27 13.69 5.27 0.49
CA LEU A 27 14.14 6.45 -0.25
C LEU A 27 13.63 7.77 0.33
N ILE A 28 12.36 7.82 0.76
CA ILE A 28 11.81 9.02 1.41
C ILE A 28 12.54 9.29 2.72
N ARG A 29 12.77 8.24 3.53
CA ARG A 29 13.53 8.35 4.78
C ARG A 29 14.92 8.93 4.53
N ASP A 30 15.66 8.40 3.57
CA ASP A 30 17.00 8.87 3.23
C ASP A 30 16.99 10.34 2.78
N VAL A 31 16.05 10.72 1.92
CA VAL A 31 15.88 12.12 1.47
C VAL A 31 15.55 13.02 2.65
N VAL A 32 14.56 12.68 3.46
CA VAL A 32 14.10 13.50 4.59
C VAL A 32 15.20 13.72 5.63
N LEU A 33 15.98 12.67 5.93
CA LEU A 33 17.12 12.76 6.84
C LEU A 33 18.28 13.57 6.23
N SER A 34 18.57 13.39 4.93
CA SER A 34 19.66 14.11 4.26
C SER A 34 19.44 15.63 4.23
N TYR A 35 18.18 16.05 4.12
CA TYR A 35 17.80 17.47 4.21
C TYR A 35 17.56 17.97 5.64
N GLY A 36 17.56 17.07 6.62
CA GLY A 36 17.30 17.42 8.02
C GLY A 36 15.88 17.93 8.29
N TRP A 37 14.91 17.52 7.47
CA TRP A 37 13.52 18.00 7.59
C TRP A 37 12.81 17.44 8.82
N LEU A 38 13.06 16.17 9.16
CA LEU A 38 12.43 15.49 10.29
C LEU A 38 13.42 14.58 11.00
N SER A 39 13.13 14.28 12.27
CA SER A 39 13.84 13.26 13.03
C SER A 39 13.41 11.84 12.62
N GLU A 40 14.24 10.86 12.92
CA GLU A 40 13.98 9.43 12.70
C GLU A 40 12.64 8.99 13.33
N GLU A 41 12.39 9.43 14.55
CA GLU A 41 11.16 9.13 15.28
C GLU A 41 9.92 9.68 14.57
N MET A 42 10.01 10.93 14.09
CA MET A 42 8.90 11.56 13.39
C MET A 42 8.62 10.89 12.05
N ILE A 43 9.65 10.44 11.31
CA ILE A 43 9.47 9.69 10.08
C ILE A 43 8.77 8.35 10.36
N THR A 44 9.19 7.63 11.40
CA THR A 44 8.58 6.36 11.80
C THR A 44 7.10 6.55 12.15
N TYR A 45 6.78 7.61 12.89
CA TYR A 45 5.39 7.98 13.18
C TYR A 45 4.60 8.26 11.90
N MET A 46 5.15 9.06 10.97
CA MET A 46 4.49 9.39 9.71
C MET A 46 4.29 8.18 8.79
N ILE A 47 5.19 7.20 8.82
CA ILE A 47 5.02 5.93 8.11
C ILE A 47 3.79 5.20 8.64
N GLY A 48 3.65 5.05 9.97
CA GLY A 48 2.49 4.42 10.59
C GLY A 48 1.17 5.13 10.24
N VAL A 49 1.17 6.46 10.25
CA VAL A 49 0.01 7.26 9.82
C VAL A 49 -0.30 7.04 8.33
N SER A 50 0.75 6.98 7.48
CA SER A 50 0.57 6.75 6.03
C SER A 50 0.02 5.36 5.72
N GLU A 51 0.41 4.34 6.48
CA GLU A 51 -0.12 2.98 6.35
C GLU A 51 -1.59 2.88 6.79
N SER A 52 -1.97 3.69 7.78
CA SER A 52 -3.35 3.77 8.27
C SER A 52 -4.25 4.63 7.39
N THR A 53 -3.69 5.44 6.51
CA THR A 53 -4.43 6.35 5.63
C THR A 53 -4.75 5.67 4.30
N PRO A 54 -6.03 5.67 3.84
CA PRO A 54 -6.37 5.10 2.54
C PRO A 54 -5.63 5.82 1.40
N GLY A 55 -4.86 5.06 0.62
CA GLY A 55 -4.13 5.58 -0.53
C GLY A 55 -2.70 5.03 -0.65
N PRO A 56 -1.97 5.41 -1.70
CA PRO A 56 -0.58 4.99 -1.87
C PRO A 56 0.32 5.58 -0.78
N ILE A 57 0.98 4.74 -0.01
CA ILE A 57 1.84 5.12 1.13
C ILE A 57 2.85 6.20 0.73
N MET A 58 3.48 6.05 -0.42
CA MET A 58 4.46 7.00 -0.93
C MET A 58 3.88 8.41 -1.12
N ILE A 59 2.65 8.51 -1.64
CA ILE A 59 1.95 9.78 -1.84
C ILE A 59 1.53 10.39 -0.51
N ASN A 60 0.97 9.57 0.38
CA ASN A 60 0.57 10.02 1.71
C ASN A 60 1.77 10.57 2.49
N LEU A 61 2.90 9.83 2.48
CA LEU A 61 4.11 10.24 3.18
C LEU A 61 4.72 11.52 2.58
N ALA A 62 4.74 11.65 1.24
CA ALA A 62 5.18 12.88 0.58
C ALA A 62 4.31 14.08 0.97
N THR A 63 2.99 13.88 1.03
CA THR A 63 2.03 14.92 1.43
C THR A 63 2.26 15.34 2.89
N TYR A 64 2.48 14.40 3.80
CA TYR A 64 2.73 14.69 5.21
C TYR A 64 4.05 15.45 5.42
N VAL A 65 5.15 14.96 4.81
CA VAL A 65 6.44 15.64 4.89
C VAL A 65 6.35 17.04 4.27
N GLY A 66 5.77 17.16 3.10
CA GLY A 66 5.57 18.46 2.45
C GLY A 66 4.74 19.43 3.29
N SER A 67 3.66 18.92 3.92
CA SER A 67 2.82 19.72 4.82
C SER A 67 3.56 20.18 6.06
N SER A 68 4.38 19.34 6.65
CA SER A 68 5.16 19.67 7.86
C SER A 68 6.22 20.74 7.58
N GLN A 69 6.78 20.78 6.36
CA GLN A 69 7.88 21.69 6.00
C GLN A 69 7.41 23.00 5.36
N GLY A 70 6.31 22.98 4.60
CA GLY A 70 5.87 24.14 3.82
C GLY A 70 4.36 24.34 3.80
N GLY A 71 3.64 23.76 4.77
CA GLY A 71 2.17 23.85 4.86
C GLY A 71 1.49 23.28 3.61
N VAL A 72 0.34 23.82 3.25
CA VAL A 72 -0.46 23.35 2.11
C VAL A 72 0.30 23.40 0.79
N LEU A 73 1.09 24.46 0.55
CA LEU A 73 1.92 24.57 -0.67
C LEU A 73 3.02 23.53 -0.70
N GLY A 74 3.66 23.26 0.44
CA GLY A 74 4.66 22.21 0.57
C GLY A 74 4.07 20.83 0.29
N ALA A 75 2.89 20.53 0.80
CA ALA A 75 2.17 19.30 0.53
C ALA A 75 1.89 19.11 -0.97
N LEU A 76 1.38 20.14 -1.64
CA LEU A 76 1.09 20.09 -3.08
C LEU A 76 2.37 19.86 -3.89
N ILE A 77 3.44 20.59 -3.60
CA ILE A 77 4.72 20.47 -4.32
C ILE A 77 5.30 19.07 -4.12
N ALA A 78 5.40 18.56 -2.90
CA ALA A 78 5.95 17.24 -2.63
C ALA A 78 5.15 16.13 -3.32
N THR A 79 3.82 16.19 -3.23
CA THR A 79 2.91 15.22 -3.84
C THR A 79 3.02 15.22 -5.37
N LEU A 80 2.99 16.40 -6.00
CA LEU A 80 3.13 16.52 -7.45
C LEU A 80 4.50 16.04 -7.92
N SER A 81 5.55 16.37 -7.19
CA SER A 81 6.93 16.00 -7.54
C SER A 81 7.14 14.48 -7.53
N VAL A 82 6.55 13.77 -6.58
CA VAL A 82 6.64 12.31 -6.49
C VAL A 82 5.86 11.63 -7.64
N VAL A 83 4.73 12.19 -8.06
CA VAL A 83 3.89 11.61 -9.11
C VAL A 83 4.39 11.92 -10.51
N LEU A 84 5.00 13.07 -10.71
CA LEU A 84 5.39 13.62 -12.01
C LEU A 84 6.29 12.66 -12.82
N PRO A 85 7.35 12.04 -12.29
CA PRO A 85 8.19 11.11 -13.06
C PRO A 85 7.42 9.90 -13.56
N SER A 86 6.61 9.29 -12.71
CA SER A 86 5.79 8.15 -13.07
C SER A 86 4.77 8.49 -14.15
N PHE A 87 4.15 9.66 -14.04
CA PHE A 87 3.20 10.17 -15.02
C PHE A 87 3.86 10.37 -16.40
N ILE A 88 5.02 11.03 -16.44
CA ILE A 88 5.77 11.25 -17.69
C ILE A 88 6.20 9.90 -18.28
N THR A 89 6.71 8.98 -17.46
CA THR A 89 7.14 7.66 -17.90
C THR A 89 5.98 6.88 -18.53
N ILE A 90 4.81 6.88 -17.92
CA ILE A 90 3.62 6.20 -18.45
C ILE A 90 3.19 6.83 -19.78
N LEU A 91 3.21 8.16 -19.91
CA LEU A 91 2.88 8.83 -21.18
C LEU A 91 3.86 8.46 -22.29
N LEU A 92 5.17 8.46 -22.02
CA LEU A 92 6.19 8.06 -22.99
C LEU A 92 6.02 6.60 -23.41
N VAL A 93 5.84 5.71 -22.42
CA VAL A 93 5.61 4.28 -22.68
C VAL A 93 4.34 4.09 -23.52
N MET A 94 3.25 4.82 -23.23
CA MET A 94 2.01 4.72 -23.99
C MET A 94 2.20 5.11 -25.46
N ILE A 95 2.97 6.17 -25.74
CA ILE A 95 3.25 6.62 -27.10
C ILE A 95 4.05 5.55 -27.88
N ILE A 96 5.07 4.99 -27.27
CA ILE A 96 5.93 3.96 -27.86
C ILE A 96 5.15 2.66 -28.05
N LEU A 97 4.39 2.25 -27.04
CA LEU A 97 3.67 0.97 -27.00
C LEU A 97 2.50 0.90 -27.99
N LYS A 98 1.92 2.03 -28.38
CA LYS A 98 0.81 2.01 -29.37
C LYS A 98 1.11 1.22 -30.64
N LYS A 99 2.35 1.25 -31.13
CA LYS A 99 2.77 0.47 -32.31
C LYS A 99 3.06 -0.99 -31.94
N VAL A 100 3.67 -1.21 -30.79
CA VAL A 100 4.15 -2.52 -30.32
C VAL A 100 2.99 -3.41 -29.84
N LEU A 101 1.96 -2.83 -29.23
CA LEU A 101 0.75 -3.54 -28.76
C LEU A 101 -0.08 -4.18 -29.88
N LYS A 102 0.14 -3.78 -31.15
CA LYS A 102 -0.51 -4.43 -32.30
C LYS A 102 0.15 -5.75 -32.69
N ASN A 103 1.35 -6.03 -32.18
CA ASN A 103 2.07 -7.27 -32.47
C ASN A 103 1.47 -8.44 -31.67
N PRO A 104 1.07 -9.58 -32.33
CA PRO A 104 0.46 -10.70 -31.65
C PRO A 104 1.38 -11.37 -30.62
N TYR A 105 2.69 -11.37 -30.84
CA TYR A 105 3.65 -11.91 -29.87
C TYR A 105 3.69 -11.07 -28.56
N VAL A 106 3.59 -9.76 -28.68
CA VAL A 106 3.53 -8.88 -27.52
C VAL A 106 2.22 -9.06 -26.75
N GLN A 107 1.11 -9.24 -27.46
CA GLN A 107 -0.18 -9.52 -26.81
C GLN A 107 -0.16 -10.86 -26.08
N ALA A 108 0.45 -11.89 -26.66
CA ALA A 108 0.60 -13.19 -26.01
C ALA A 108 1.48 -13.10 -24.75
N ALA A 109 2.60 -12.38 -24.83
CA ALA A 109 3.46 -12.14 -23.68
C ALA A 109 2.73 -11.38 -22.55
N LEU A 110 2.01 -10.31 -22.88
CA LEU A 110 1.19 -9.56 -21.92
C LEU A 110 0.06 -10.42 -21.32
N GLY A 111 -0.52 -11.31 -22.11
CA GLY A 111 -1.49 -12.31 -21.65
C GLY A 111 -0.90 -13.24 -20.58
N GLY A 112 0.31 -13.76 -20.83
CA GLY A 112 1.04 -14.58 -19.86
C GLY A 112 1.38 -13.81 -18.57
N MET A 113 1.84 -12.55 -18.69
CA MET A 113 2.12 -11.71 -17.55
C MET A 113 0.88 -11.47 -16.65
N LYS A 114 -0.31 -11.30 -17.24
CA LYS A 114 -1.55 -11.16 -16.47
C LYS A 114 -1.81 -12.39 -15.60
N SER A 115 -1.62 -13.58 -16.14
CA SER A 115 -1.78 -14.82 -15.39
C SER A 115 -0.78 -14.95 -14.24
N CYS A 116 0.47 -14.55 -14.44
CA CYS A 116 1.48 -14.50 -13.39
C CYS A 116 1.10 -13.52 -12.27
N VAL A 117 0.66 -12.33 -12.63
CA VAL A 117 0.21 -11.32 -11.63
C VAL A 117 -0.97 -11.83 -10.81
N ILE A 118 -1.94 -12.47 -11.44
CA ILE A 118 -3.08 -13.10 -10.73
C ILE A 118 -2.56 -14.16 -9.75
N GLY A 119 -1.62 -15.02 -10.19
CA GLY A 119 -1.00 -16.03 -9.33
C GLY A 119 -0.29 -15.42 -8.11
N ILE A 120 0.47 -14.35 -8.32
CA ILE A 120 1.17 -13.64 -7.22
C ILE A 120 0.16 -13.04 -6.24
N ILE A 121 -0.88 -12.37 -6.73
CA ILE A 121 -1.92 -11.77 -5.87
C ILE A 121 -2.62 -12.86 -5.03
N LEU A 122 -2.99 -13.98 -5.66
CA LEU A 122 -3.63 -15.09 -4.95
C LEU A 122 -2.69 -15.71 -3.92
N ALA A 123 -1.43 -15.96 -4.28
CA ALA A 123 -0.43 -16.52 -3.36
C ALA A 123 -0.20 -15.59 -2.16
N THR A 124 -0.05 -14.28 -2.40
CA THR A 124 0.10 -13.28 -1.34
C THR A 124 -1.14 -13.21 -0.45
N GLY A 125 -2.34 -13.23 -1.03
CA GLY A 125 -3.60 -13.24 -0.30
C GLY A 125 -3.73 -14.47 0.60
N ILE A 126 -3.44 -15.66 0.08
CA ILE A 126 -3.44 -16.90 0.86
C ILE A 126 -2.40 -16.84 1.97
N PHE A 127 -1.17 -16.38 1.68
CA PHE A 127 -0.13 -16.24 2.67
C PHE A 127 -0.52 -15.30 3.82
N MET A 128 -1.09 -14.13 3.49
CA MET A 128 -1.58 -13.17 4.48
C MET A 128 -2.73 -13.71 5.33
N MET A 129 -3.55 -14.61 4.79
CA MET A 129 -4.60 -15.28 5.57
C MET A 129 -4.05 -16.37 6.49
N LEU A 130 -3.02 -17.08 6.04
CA LEU A 130 -2.43 -18.19 6.82
C LEU A 130 -1.49 -17.71 7.93
N GLN A 131 -0.79 -16.61 7.71
CA GLN A 131 0.20 -16.09 8.67
C GLN A 131 -0.38 -15.84 10.08
N PRO A 132 -1.52 -15.17 10.27
CA PRO A 132 -2.12 -15.01 11.61
C PRO A 132 -2.62 -16.33 12.21
N CYS A 133 -2.98 -17.30 11.35
CA CYS A 133 -3.55 -18.57 11.79
C CYS A 133 -2.48 -19.59 12.25
N LEU A 134 -1.31 -19.56 11.62
CA LEU A 134 -0.23 -20.55 11.80
C LEU A 134 0.99 -20.00 12.55
N GLY A 135 1.00 -18.69 12.86
CA GLY A 135 2.18 -18.02 13.40
C GLY A 135 3.26 -17.78 12.34
N GLY A 136 4.43 -17.29 12.75
CA GLY A 136 5.55 -17.05 11.85
C GLY A 136 6.18 -18.35 11.34
N LEU A 137 6.86 -18.27 10.19
CA LEU A 137 7.56 -19.40 9.57
C LEU A 137 8.62 -20.08 10.49
N GLN A 138 9.04 -19.43 11.58
CA GLN A 138 10.04 -19.93 12.53
C GLN A 138 9.42 -20.53 13.79
N ASP A 139 8.19 -20.13 14.16
CA ASP A 139 7.46 -20.68 15.29
C ASP A 139 6.01 -20.94 14.88
N ILE A 140 5.70 -22.19 14.58
CA ILE A 140 4.33 -22.61 14.22
C ILE A 140 3.52 -22.69 15.51
N SER A 141 2.82 -21.60 15.83
CA SER A 141 1.82 -21.56 16.90
C SER A 141 0.43 -21.41 16.28
N VAL A 142 -0.39 -22.44 16.41
CA VAL A 142 -1.75 -22.43 15.88
C VAL A 142 -2.63 -21.55 16.75
N ASP A 143 -3.01 -20.38 16.26
CA ASP A 143 -3.98 -19.53 16.92
C ASP A 143 -5.40 -19.91 16.48
N VAL A 144 -6.07 -20.68 17.33
CA VAL A 144 -7.45 -21.14 17.11
C VAL A 144 -8.40 -19.94 16.98
N THR A 145 -8.15 -18.85 17.71
CA THR A 145 -8.97 -17.62 17.65
C THR A 145 -8.87 -16.95 16.29
N ALA A 146 -7.66 -16.84 15.75
CA ALA A 146 -7.42 -16.31 14.42
C ALA A 146 -8.07 -17.16 13.33
N ILE A 147 -8.04 -18.48 13.45
CA ILE A 147 -8.69 -19.40 12.52
C ILE A 147 -10.21 -19.20 12.54
N ILE A 148 -10.82 -19.19 13.71
CA ILE A 148 -12.27 -18.98 13.86
C ILE A 148 -12.67 -17.62 13.26
N MET A 149 -11.95 -16.56 13.57
CA MET A 149 -12.18 -15.22 13.03
C MET A 149 -12.10 -15.20 11.49
N THR A 150 -11.08 -15.83 10.93
CA THR A 150 -10.89 -15.91 9.48
C THR A 150 -12.04 -16.65 8.80
N VAL A 151 -12.47 -17.77 9.36
CA VAL A 151 -13.60 -18.58 8.85
C VAL A 151 -14.91 -17.79 8.95
N VAL A 152 -15.16 -17.15 10.09
CA VAL A 152 -16.39 -16.34 10.30
C VAL A 152 -16.45 -15.16 9.34
N LEU A 153 -15.36 -14.39 9.22
CA LEU A 153 -15.30 -13.25 8.29
C LEU A 153 -15.44 -13.70 6.83
N GLY A 154 -14.83 -14.83 6.46
CA GLY A 154 -15.00 -15.45 5.16
C GLY A 154 -16.46 -15.86 4.92
N ALA A 155 -17.10 -16.51 5.86
CA ALA A 155 -18.51 -16.90 5.78
C ALA A 155 -19.44 -15.68 5.65
N VAL A 156 -19.17 -14.62 6.42
CA VAL A 156 -19.91 -13.33 6.33
C VAL A 156 -19.74 -12.72 4.95
N TYR A 157 -18.52 -12.68 4.41
CA TYR A 157 -18.24 -12.10 3.09
C TYR A 157 -18.94 -12.87 1.96
N PHE A 158 -18.75 -14.19 1.90
CA PHE A 158 -19.36 -15.03 0.87
C PHE A 158 -20.87 -15.15 1.05
N GLY A 159 -21.35 -15.25 2.32
CA GLY A 159 -22.77 -15.29 2.64
C GLY A 159 -23.49 -14.00 2.27
N SER A 160 -22.87 -12.84 2.52
CA SER A 160 -23.47 -11.56 2.16
C SER A 160 -23.72 -11.41 0.66
N ARG A 161 -22.86 -11.99 -0.17
CA ARG A 161 -23.03 -12.00 -1.64
C ARG A 161 -24.22 -12.85 -2.11
N LYS A 162 -24.62 -13.84 -1.31
CA LYS A 162 -25.77 -14.69 -1.61
C LYS A 162 -27.09 -14.03 -1.19
N PHE A 163 -27.09 -13.27 -0.07
CA PHE A 163 -28.28 -12.63 0.48
C PHE A 163 -28.52 -11.21 -0.04
N PHE A 164 -27.47 -10.45 -0.34
CA PHE A 164 -27.56 -9.08 -0.80
C PHE A 164 -27.03 -8.97 -2.25
N LYS A 165 -27.83 -8.42 -3.16
CA LYS A 165 -27.47 -8.20 -4.58
C LYS A 165 -26.15 -7.43 -4.80
N ARG A 166 -25.68 -6.66 -3.81
CA ARG A 166 -24.41 -5.91 -3.85
C ARG A 166 -23.30 -6.47 -2.96
N GLY A 167 -23.60 -7.40 -2.03
CA GLY A 167 -22.63 -7.87 -1.03
C GLY A 167 -22.11 -6.76 -0.10
N ILE A 168 -21.30 -7.13 0.89
CA ILE A 168 -20.59 -6.17 1.75
C ILE A 168 -19.39 -5.62 0.96
N SER A 169 -19.21 -4.29 0.99
CA SER A 169 -18.02 -3.66 0.38
C SER A 169 -16.74 -4.07 1.14
N PRO A 170 -15.56 -4.11 0.48
CA PRO A 170 -14.30 -4.39 1.16
C PRO A 170 -14.04 -3.49 2.38
N ILE A 171 -14.40 -2.20 2.29
CA ILE A 171 -14.27 -1.25 3.40
C ILE A 171 -15.22 -1.63 4.56
N GLY A 172 -16.45 -2.05 4.25
CA GLY A 172 -17.38 -2.53 5.27
C GLY A 172 -16.88 -3.79 5.98
N LEU A 173 -16.23 -4.71 5.24
CA LEU A 173 -15.61 -5.90 5.82
C LEU A 173 -14.45 -5.53 6.76
N ILE A 174 -13.61 -4.56 6.39
CA ILE A 174 -12.53 -4.05 7.25
C ILE A 174 -13.12 -3.47 8.56
N GLY A 175 -14.19 -2.68 8.46
CA GLY A 175 -14.87 -2.15 9.66
C GLY A 175 -15.42 -3.25 10.57
N ILE A 176 -16.08 -4.25 10.00
CA ILE A 176 -16.59 -5.40 10.75
C ILE A 176 -15.45 -6.19 11.40
N SER A 177 -14.35 -6.42 10.68
CA SER A 177 -13.19 -7.14 11.20
C SER A 177 -12.49 -6.38 12.33
N ALA A 178 -12.39 -5.05 12.22
CA ALA A 178 -11.83 -4.21 13.28
C ALA A 178 -12.66 -4.27 14.57
N VAL A 179 -13.98 -4.12 14.46
CA VAL A 179 -14.88 -4.21 15.62
C VAL A 179 -14.84 -5.62 16.25
N SER A 180 -14.90 -6.67 15.42
CA SER A 180 -14.84 -8.05 15.94
C SER A 180 -13.47 -8.37 16.56
N GLY A 181 -12.37 -7.84 16.00
CA GLY A 181 -11.04 -7.99 16.57
C GLY A 181 -10.91 -7.35 17.95
N VAL A 182 -11.38 -6.10 18.11
CA VAL A 182 -11.39 -5.41 19.40
C VAL A 182 -12.25 -6.17 20.43
N LEU A 183 -13.42 -6.66 20.05
CA LEU A 183 -14.29 -7.42 20.96
C LEU A 183 -13.65 -8.74 21.39
N VAL A 184 -13.12 -9.52 20.46
CA VAL A 184 -12.57 -10.85 20.77
C VAL A 184 -11.24 -10.74 21.52
N TYR A 185 -10.29 -9.93 21.04
CA TYR A 185 -8.99 -9.81 21.69
C TYR A 185 -9.01 -8.86 22.90
N GLY A 186 -9.90 -7.87 22.94
CA GLY A 186 -10.09 -7.02 24.11
C GLY A 186 -10.63 -7.79 25.31
N PHE A 187 -11.56 -8.72 25.08
CA PHE A 187 -12.06 -9.63 26.15
C PHE A 187 -11.03 -10.69 26.58
N THR A 188 -10.16 -11.15 25.68
CA THR A 188 -9.12 -12.15 26.01
C THR A 188 -7.90 -11.53 26.68
N LEU A 189 -7.59 -10.27 26.43
CA LEU A 189 -6.44 -9.56 27.01
C LEU A 189 -6.79 -8.77 28.29
N GLY A 190 -8.05 -8.73 28.71
CA GLY A 190 -8.46 -8.20 30.03
C GLY A 190 -8.30 -6.68 30.18
N PHE A 191 -8.74 -5.90 29.14
CA PHE A 191 -8.99 -4.46 29.32
C PHE A 191 -10.38 -4.22 29.86
#